data_806ddb5a872b428403e47d143829a564
#
_entry.id   806ddb5a872b428403e47d143829a564
#
_cell.length_a   1.000
_cell.length_b   1.000
_cell.length_c   1.000
_cell.angle_alpha   90.00
_cell.angle_beta   90.00
_cell.angle_gamma   90.00
#
_symmetry.space_group_name_H-M   'P 1'
#
loop_
_entity.id
_entity.type
_entity.pdbx_description
1 polymer ?
#
loop_
_entity_poly.entity_id
_entity_poly.type
_entity_poly.pdbx_seq_one_letter_code
_entity_poly.pdbx_strand_id
1 'polypeptide(L)'
;VPGARHRDAHSGMSGPNAALRRVMQSTMHPRWAWDVGVMGKPHDLGNISTYRGEPTKLEDYIGWLGNNFDPSISWSDLEWIRDYWDGPMIIKGILDKQDAQDAVRFGADGIVVSNHGGRQLDGVLSTATALPPIADAVKGDLKILVDSGIRTGLDVVRMIALGADCTMLGRAFVYA
;
A
#
# COMPACT_ATOMS: atom_id res chain seq x y z
N VAL A 1 9.82 -3.08 -9.91
CA VAL A 1 9.35 -3.97 -8.82
C VAL A 1 8.70 -5.18 -9.44
N PRO A 2 9.10 -6.44 -9.10
CA PRO A 2 8.59 -7.66 -9.75
C PRO A 2 7.07 -7.79 -9.67
N GLY A 3 6.46 -7.62 -8.52
CA GLY A 3 5.01 -7.71 -8.33
C GLY A 3 4.22 -6.68 -9.13
N ALA A 4 4.78 -5.49 -9.35
CA ALA A 4 4.17 -4.48 -10.22
C ALA A 4 4.15 -4.92 -11.69
N ARG A 5 5.22 -5.55 -12.18
CA ARG A 5 5.27 -6.05 -13.57
C ARG A 5 4.21 -7.11 -13.85
N HIS A 6 4.02 -8.06 -12.92
CA HIS A 6 2.98 -9.08 -13.04
C HIS A 6 1.58 -8.44 -13.05
N ARG A 7 1.31 -7.55 -12.14
CA ARG A 7 0.05 -6.80 -12.08
C ARG A 7 -0.22 -6.07 -13.40
N ASP A 8 0.77 -5.35 -13.92
CA ASP A 8 0.62 -4.54 -15.13
C ASP A 8 0.43 -5.43 -16.37
N ALA A 9 1.10 -6.57 -16.44
CA ALA A 9 0.90 -7.55 -17.49
C ALA A 9 -0.52 -8.13 -17.49
N HIS A 10 -1.05 -8.48 -16.30
CA HIS A 10 -2.40 -9.03 -16.17
C HIS A 10 -3.50 -7.98 -16.34
N SER A 11 -3.26 -6.73 -15.94
CA SER A 11 -4.24 -5.65 -16.12
C SER A 11 -4.35 -5.13 -17.55
N GLY A 12 -3.45 -5.58 -18.46
CA GLY A 12 -3.38 -5.08 -19.83
C GLY A 12 -2.87 -3.64 -19.95
N MET A 13 -2.31 -3.09 -18.89
CA MET A 13 -1.74 -1.73 -18.89
C MET A 13 -0.41 -1.62 -19.61
N SER A 14 0.23 -2.75 -19.91
CA SER A 14 1.52 -2.83 -20.62
C SER A 14 1.46 -3.83 -21.77
N GLY A 15 2.39 -3.65 -22.74
CA GLY A 15 2.53 -4.53 -23.90
C GLY A 15 1.92 -3.96 -25.18
N PRO A 16 2.22 -4.58 -26.34
CA PRO A 16 1.88 -4.05 -27.66
C PRO A 16 0.38 -3.85 -27.91
N ASN A 17 -0.47 -4.60 -27.23
CA ASN A 17 -1.92 -4.53 -27.41
C ASN A 17 -2.64 -3.82 -26.24
N ALA A 18 -1.92 -3.11 -25.39
CA ALA A 18 -2.51 -2.47 -24.20
C ALA A 18 -3.60 -1.44 -24.55
N ALA A 19 -3.39 -0.65 -25.60
CA ALA A 19 -4.38 0.31 -26.07
C ALA A 19 -5.66 -0.36 -26.58
N LEU A 20 -5.52 -1.43 -27.39
CA LEU A 20 -6.65 -2.20 -27.91
C LEU A 20 -7.45 -2.85 -26.78
N ARG A 21 -6.77 -3.47 -25.81
CA ARG A 21 -7.42 -4.08 -24.64
C ARG A 21 -8.20 -3.05 -23.81
N ARG A 22 -7.64 -1.84 -23.61
CA ARG A 22 -8.33 -0.76 -22.90
C ARG A 22 -9.58 -0.31 -23.65
N VAL A 23 -9.51 -0.16 -24.97
CA VAL A 23 -10.68 0.18 -25.79
C VAL A 23 -11.74 -0.92 -25.68
N MET A 24 -11.36 -2.19 -25.82
CA MET A 24 -12.30 -3.31 -25.67
C MET A 24 -12.95 -3.34 -24.27
N GLN A 25 -12.19 -3.17 -23.22
CA GLN A 25 -12.73 -3.11 -21.86
C GLN A 25 -13.70 -1.94 -21.70
N SER A 26 -13.37 -0.76 -22.22
CA SER A 26 -14.25 0.42 -22.16
C SER A 26 -15.56 0.19 -22.91
N THR A 27 -15.53 -0.47 -24.06
CA THR A 27 -16.75 -0.80 -24.83
C THR A 27 -17.61 -1.86 -24.13
N MET A 28 -16.97 -2.79 -23.40
CA MET A 28 -17.70 -3.82 -22.61
C MET A 28 -18.29 -3.25 -21.30
N HIS A 29 -17.82 -2.10 -20.83
CA HIS A 29 -18.29 -1.43 -19.62
C HIS A 29 -18.71 0.02 -19.91
N PRO A 30 -19.75 0.28 -20.73
CA PRO A 30 -20.08 1.60 -21.21
C PRO A 30 -20.45 2.59 -20.10
N ARG A 31 -21.10 2.14 -19.04
CA ARG A 31 -21.40 2.98 -17.88
C ARG A 31 -20.12 3.46 -17.20
N TRP A 32 -19.18 2.55 -16.94
CA TRP A 32 -17.88 2.91 -16.37
C TRP A 32 -17.11 3.87 -17.29
N ALA A 33 -17.10 3.60 -18.59
CA ALA A 33 -16.44 4.44 -19.56
C ALA A 33 -17.02 5.88 -19.59
N TRP A 34 -18.33 6.00 -19.42
CA TRP A 34 -19.01 7.28 -19.29
C TRP A 34 -18.71 7.96 -17.95
N ASP A 35 -18.99 7.29 -16.83
CA ASP A 35 -18.88 7.87 -15.49
C ASP A 35 -17.44 8.24 -15.14
N VAL A 36 -16.47 7.39 -15.49
CA VAL A 36 -15.04 7.62 -15.19
C VAL A 36 -14.32 8.27 -16.37
N GLY A 37 -14.51 7.76 -17.58
CA GLY A 37 -13.75 8.21 -18.75
C GLY A 37 -14.14 9.59 -19.25
N VAL A 38 -15.41 9.96 -19.12
CA VAL A 38 -15.95 11.25 -19.60
C VAL A 38 -16.26 12.18 -18.44
N MET A 39 -17.14 11.76 -17.53
CA MET A 39 -17.63 12.61 -16.44
C MET A 39 -16.63 12.75 -15.29
N GLY A 40 -15.73 11.77 -15.11
CA GLY A 40 -14.69 11.79 -14.07
C GLY A 40 -13.49 12.67 -14.41
N LYS A 41 -13.49 13.37 -15.54
CA LYS A 41 -12.41 14.31 -15.91
C LYS A 41 -12.45 15.58 -15.05
N PRO A 42 -11.30 16.22 -14.80
CA PRO A 42 -9.95 15.81 -15.24
C PRO A 42 -9.43 14.60 -14.42
N HIS A 43 -8.77 13.66 -15.09
CA HIS A 43 -8.05 12.56 -14.43
C HIS A 43 -6.73 13.09 -13.90
N ASP A 44 -6.78 13.74 -12.76
CA ASP A 44 -5.67 14.44 -12.16
C ASP A 44 -5.30 13.88 -10.78
N LEU A 45 -4.06 14.02 -10.39
CA LEU A 45 -3.55 13.66 -9.07
C LEU A 45 -3.39 14.95 -8.26
N GLY A 46 -4.48 15.37 -7.61
CA GLY A 46 -4.64 16.69 -7.01
C GLY A 46 -3.43 17.17 -6.19
N ASN A 47 -2.86 16.31 -5.33
CA ASN A 47 -1.70 16.69 -4.51
C ASN A 47 -0.46 17.02 -5.36
N ILE A 48 -0.24 16.26 -6.44
CA ILE A 48 0.92 16.45 -7.33
C ILE A 48 0.70 17.65 -8.23
N SER A 49 -0.50 17.83 -8.74
CA SER A 49 -0.86 18.99 -9.56
C SER A 49 -0.73 20.29 -8.77
N THR A 50 -1.13 20.27 -7.50
CA THR A 50 -0.95 21.42 -6.59
C THR A 50 0.53 21.76 -6.39
N TYR A 51 1.36 20.74 -6.18
CA TYR A 51 2.81 20.93 -6.05
C TYR A 51 3.46 21.44 -7.33
N ARG A 52 3.05 20.92 -8.49
CA ARG A 52 3.59 21.33 -9.81
C ARG A 52 3.03 22.66 -10.33
N GLY A 53 1.87 23.10 -9.83
CA GLY A 53 1.15 24.26 -10.33
C GLY A 53 0.44 24.04 -11.68
N GLU A 54 0.35 22.80 -12.16
CA GLU A 54 -0.28 22.41 -13.42
C GLU A 54 -0.96 21.03 -13.33
N PRO A 55 -2.00 20.75 -14.14
CA PRO A 55 -2.63 19.45 -14.21
C PRO A 55 -1.64 18.35 -14.57
N THR A 56 -1.70 17.21 -13.86
CA THR A 56 -0.75 16.11 -14.03
C THR A 56 -1.37 14.99 -14.86
N LYS A 57 -0.80 14.71 -16.04
CA LYS A 57 -1.13 13.51 -16.82
C LYS A 57 -0.47 12.28 -16.20
N LEU A 58 -1.02 11.09 -16.48
CA LEU A 58 -0.48 9.83 -15.96
C LEU A 58 1.00 9.61 -16.32
N GLU A 59 1.40 10.01 -17.53
CA GLU A 59 2.78 9.90 -18.02
C GLU A 59 3.72 10.81 -17.22
N ASP A 60 3.31 12.05 -16.98
CA ASP A 60 4.03 13.01 -16.15
C ASP A 60 4.18 12.54 -14.71
N TYR A 61 3.12 11.90 -14.17
CA TYR A 61 3.14 11.32 -12.85
C TYR A 61 4.17 10.19 -12.71
N ILE A 62 4.24 9.29 -13.69
CA ILE A 62 5.21 8.18 -13.68
C ILE A 62 6.63 8.72 -13.70
N GLY A 63 6.90 9.72 -14.55
CA GLY A 63 8.19 10.41 -14.60
C GLY A 63 8.52 11.13 -13.29
N TRP A 64 7.56 11.86 -12.74
CA TRP A 64 7.71 12.55 -11.46
C TRP A 64 7.97 11.56 -10.30
N LEU A 65 7.23 10.46 -10.24
CA LEU A 65 7.42 9.42 -9.23
C LEU A 65 8.83 8.80 -9.31
N GLY A 66 9.31 8.53 -10.53
CA GLY A 66 10.65 7.98 -10.74
C GLY A 66 11.78 8.90 -10.24
N ASN A 67 11.59 10.21 -10.33
CA ASN A 67 12.55 11.21 -9.88
C ASN A 67 12.45 11.56 -8.39
N ASN A 68 11.31 11.29 -7.76
CA ASN A 68 11.04 11.67 -6.37
C ASN A 68 10.91 10.46 -5.43
N PHE A 69 10.92 9.24 -5.96
CA PHE A 69 10.89 8.03 -5.14
C PHE A 69 12.30 7.68 -4.67
N ASP A 70 12.52 7.78 -3.38
CA ASP A 70 13.77 7.36 -2.75
C ASP A 70 13.60 5.95 -2.17
N PRO A 71 14.29 4.93 -2.71
CA PRO A 71 14.27 3.57 -2.18
C PRO A 71 15.28 3.33 -1.06
N SER A 72 16.09 4.33 -0.68
CA SER A 72 17.18 4.21 0.28
C SER A 72 16.78 4.54 1.72
N ILE A 73 15.51 4.85 1.98
CA ILE A 73 15.02 5.22 3.31
C ILE A 73 15.37 4.14 4.34
N SER A 74 15.99 4.57 5.43
CA SER A 74 16.45 3.78 6.55
C SER A 74 15.86 4.29 7.88
N TRP A 75 16.16 3.62 8.98
CA TRP A 75 15.70 4.05 10.31
C TRP A 75 16.20 5.44 10.70
N SER A 76 17.43 5.80 10.32
CA SER A 76 17.99 7.14 10.59
C SER A 76 17.23 8.26 9.87
N ASP A 77 16.62 7.96 8.74
CA ASP A 77 15.83 8.96 7.99
C ASP A 77 14.49 9.27 8.66
N LEU A 78 14.05 8.44 9.59
CA LEU A 78 12.82 8.69 10.33
C LEU A 78 13.01 9.70 11.49
N GLU A 79 14.25 9.93 11.95
CA GLU A 79 14.55 10.80 13.10
C GLU A 79 14.02 12.22 12.85
N TRP A 80 14.31 12.81 11.68
CA TRP A 80 13.82 14.14 11.37
C TRP A 80 12.29 14.22 11.29
N ILE A 81 11.62 13.12 10.89
CA ILE A 81 10.15 13.05 10.87
C ILE A 81 9.64 13.07 12.31
N ARG A 82 10.28 12.33 13.21
CA ARG A 82 9.92 12.32 14.63
C ARG A 82 10.14 13.68 15.28
N ASP A 83 11.22 14.37 14.93
CA ASP A 83 11.51 15.73 15.43
C ASP A 83 10.47 16.76 14.97
N TYR A 84 9.91 16.55 13.78
CA TYR A 84 8.89 17.43 13.20
C TYR A 84 7.47 17.12 13.65
N TRP A 85 7.17 15.84 13.93
CA TRP A 85 5.82 15.34 14.21
C TRP A 85 5.71 14.76 15.62
N ASP A 86 5.00 15.46 16.51
CA ASP A 86 4.77 15.04 17.91
C ASP A 86 3.61 14.05 18.09
N GLY A 87 2.79 13.84 17.06
CA GLY A 87 1.62 12.97 17.10
C GLY A 87 1.95 11.48 16.96
N PRO A 88 0.94 10.62 17.02
CA PRO A 88 1.14 9.17 16.85
C PRO A 88 1.79 8.84 15.50
N MET A 89 2.79 7.95 15.54
CA MET A 89 3.52 7.47 14.37
C MET A 89 3.37 5.97 14.23
N ILE A 90 2.88 5.53 13.07
CA ILE A 90 2.67 4.11 12.72
C ILE A 90 3.51 3.76 11.51
N ILE A 91 4.41 2.78 11.66
CA ILE A 91 5.31 2.35 10.59
C ILE A 91 4.71 1.16 9.87
N LYS A 92 4.55 1.28 8.55
CA LYS A 92 3.89 0.27 7.71
C LYS A 92 4.87 -0.53 6.89
N GLY A 93 4.56 -1.83 6.69
CA GLY A 93 5.33 -2.72 5.82
C GLY A 93 6.23 -3.67 6.59
N ILE A 94 6.06 -3.75 7.90
CA ILE A 94 6.86 -4.60 8.77
C ILE A 94 6.47 -6.07 8.55
N LEU A 95 7.47 -6.92 8.27
CA LEU A 95 7.33 -8.36 8.08
C LEU A 95 8.37 -9.17 8.86
N ASP A 96 9.33 -8.51 9.49
CA ASP A 96 10.35 -9.12 10.31
C ASP A 96 10.26 -8.64 11.76
N LYS A 97 10.53 -9.55 12.71
CA LYS A 97 10.50 -9.24 14.13
C LYS A 97 11.57 -8.23 14.54
N GLN A 98 12.72 -8.23 13.85
CA GLN A 98 13.80 -7.30 14.15
C GLN A 98 13.39 -5.88 13.78
N ASP A 99 12.77 -5.69 12.62
CA ASP A 99 12.21 -4.39 12.21
C ASP A 99 11.13 -3.92 13.20
N ALA A 100 10.31 -4.84 13.72
CA ALA A 100 9.32 -4.50 14.74
C ALA A 100 9.97 -4.03 16.05
N GLN A 101 11.05 -4.67 16.48
CA GLN A 101 11.84 -4.24 17.64
C GLN A 101 12.56 -2.91 17.39
N ASP A 102 13.02 -2.66 16.15
CA ASP A 102 13.60 -1.38 15.76
C ASP A 102 12.55 -0.27 15.80
N ALA A 103 11.30 -0.56 15.41
CA ALA A 103 10.19 0.37 15.54
C ALA A 103 9.92 0.75 17.01
N VAL A 104 10.00 -0.22 17.94
CA VAL A 104 9.91 0.06 19.38
C VAL A 104 11.07 0.95 19.84
N ARG A 105 12.31 0.61 19.47
CA ARG A 105 13.50 1.41 19.83
C ARG A 105 13.45 2.84 19.28
N PHE A 106 12.89 2.99 18.09
CA PHE A 106 12.66 4.28 17.47
C PHE A 106 11.59 5.11 18.18
N GLY A 107 10.71 4.50 18.97
CA GLY A 107 9.60 5.16 19.66
C GLY A 107 8.36 5.34 18.78
N ALA A 108 8.11 4.40 17.87
CA ALA A 108 6.85 4.35 17.14
C ALA A 108 5.69 3.96 18.07
N ASP A 109 4.51 4.50 17.82
CA ASP A 109 3.28 4.17 18.57
C ASP A 109 2.63 2.88 18.07
N GLY A 110 2.94 2.49 16.85
CA GLY A 110 2.41 1.27 16.25
C GLY A 110 3.13 0.85 14.98
N ILE A 111 2.80 -0.37 14.55
CA ILE A 111 3.24 -0.92 13.27
C ILE A 111 2.07 -1.48 12.49
N VAL A 112 2.18 -1.51 11.17
CA VAL A 112 1.31 -2.31 10.31
C VAL A 112 2.11 -3.48 9.76
N VAL A 113 1.79 -4.70 10.20
CA VAL A 113 2.28 -5.94 9.60
C VAL A 113 1.64 -6.07 8.23
N SER A 114 2.45 -5.89 7.17
CA SER A 114 1.93 -5.69 5.83
C SER A 114 2.92 -6.13 4.75
N ASN A 115 2.47 -6.93 3.80
CA ASN A 115 3.20 -7.20 2.56
C ASN A 115 2.67 -6.36 1.37
N HIS A 116 1.96 -5.27 1.66
CA HIS A 116 1.34 -4.40 0.66
C HIS A 116 0.38 -5.14 -0.28
N GLY A 117 -0.22 -6.25 0.18
CA GLY A 117 -1.09 -7.11 -0.64
C GLY A 117 -0.35 -7.86 -1.73
N GLY A 118 0.96 -8.15 -1.57
CA GLY A 118 1.83 -8.78 -2.57
C GLY A 118 2.12 -7.89 -3.78
N ARG A 119 1.88 -6.57 -3.69
CA ARG A 119 1.92 -5.66 -4.85
C ARG A 119 3.28 -4.99 -5.06
N GLN A 120 4.15 -4.99 -4.05
CA GLN A 120 5.47 -4.40 -4.13
C GLN A 120 6.55 -5.45 -4.41
N LEU A 121 6.69 -6.42 -3.55
CA LEU A 121 7.63 -7.52 -3.71
C LEU A 121 6.87 -8.84 -3.64
N ASP A 122 7.01 -9.66 -4.67
CA ASP A 122 6.45 -11.00 -4.71
C ASP A 122 7.36 -12.00 -3.97
N GLY A 123 6.78 -13.05 -3.41
CA GLY A 123 7.53 -14.08 -2.68
C GLY A 123 7.91 -13.74 -1.23
N VAL A 124 7.47 -12.60 -0.69
CA VAL A 124 7.59 -12.31 0.75
C VAL A 124 6.56 -13.09 1.58
N LEU A 125 6.81 -13.18 2.88
CA LEU A 125 5.89 -13.87 3.81
C LEU A 125 4.46 -13.31 3.74
N SER A 126 3.49 -14.18 3.93
CA SER A 126 2.13 -13.74 4.22
C SER A 126 2.11 -13.05 5.59
N THR A 127 1.23 -12.06 5.75
CA THR A 127 1.09 -11.36 7.03
C THR A 127 0.61 -12.28 8.15
N ALA A 128 -0.19 -13.29 7.83
CA ALA A 128 -0.59 -14.33 8.79
C ALA A 128 0.60 -15.16 9.31
N THR A 129 1.63 -15.35 8.48
CA THR A 129 2.86 -16.06 8.88
C THR A 129 3.82 -15.16 9.66
N ALA A 130 3.92 -13.89 9.26
CA ALA A 130 4.82 -12.92 9.90
C ALA A 130 4.30 -12.42 11.26
N LEU A 131 2.98 -12.36 11.43
CA LEU A 131 2.35 -11.74 12.59
C LEU A 131 2.70 -12.40 13.95
N PRO A 132 2.63 -13.73 14.14
CA PRO A 132 2.89 -14.33 15.45
C PRO A 132 4.27 -14.00 16.02
N PRO A 133 5.40 -14.22 15.31
CA PRO A 133 6.72 -13.90 15.85
C PRO A 133 6.93 -12.41 16.09
N ILE A 134 6.23 -11.53 15.35
CA ILE A 134 6.23 -10.08 15.58
C ILE A 134 5.46 -9.76 16.86
N ALA A 135 4.25 -10.32 17.01
CA ALA A 135 3.44 -10.11 18.19
C ALA A 135 4.16 -10.59 19.46
N ASP A 136 4.75 -11.78 19.42
CA ASP A 136 5.53 -12.30 20.55
C ASP A 136 6.70 -11.38 20.95
N ALA A 137 7.27 -10.65 20.00
CA ALA A 137 8.43 -9.80 20.25
C ALA A 137 8.08 -8.40 20.77
N VAL A 138 6.90 -7.83 20.43
CA VAL A 138 6.63 -6.40 20.67
C VAL A 138 5.21 -6.10 21.20
N LYS A 139 4.41 -7.13 21.47
CA LYS A 139 3.05 -6.93 22.00
C LYS A 139 3.09 -6.31 23.40
N GLY A 140 2.43 -5.19 23.55
CA GLY A 140 2.43 -4.39 24.77
C GLY A 140 3.34 -3.15 24.69
N ASP A 141 4.35 -3.15 23.83
CA ASP A 141 5.25 -2.01 23.62
C ASP A 141 4.69 -1.01 22.61
N LEU A 142 3.97 -1.51 21.59
CA LEU A 142 3.32 -0.69 20.56
C LEU A 142 2.03 -1.36 20.07
N LYS A 143 1.24 -0.63 19.26
CA LYS A 143 0.04 -1.18 18.63
C LYS A 143 0.36 -1.95 17.37
N ILE A 144 -0.20 -3.15 17.24
CA ILE A 144 0.01 -4.04 16.10
C ILE A 144 -1.24 -4.04 15.21
N LEU A 145 -1.15 -3.36 14.08
CA LEU A 145 -2.15 -3.45 13.02
C LEU A 145 -1.71 -4.47 11.98
N VAL A 146 -2.65 -5.06 11.26
CA VAL A 146 -2.35 -6.00 10.18
C VAL A 146 -3.25 -5.73 8.97
N ASP A 147 -2.67 -5.79 7.78
CA ASP A 147 -3.41 -5.80 6.53
C ASP A 147 -2.99 -6.97 5.63
N SER A 148 -3.44 -6.95 4.40
CA SER A 148 -3.14 -7.92 3.34
C SER A 148 -3.85 -9.27 3.48
N GLY A 149 -4.68 -9.56 2.50
CA GLY A 149 -5.37 -10.84 2.37
C GLY A 149 -6.62 -11.02 3.24
N ILE A 150 -6.97 -10.09 4.09
CA ILE A 150 -8.15 -10.13 4.95
C ILE A 150 -9.39 -9.81 4.11
N ARG A 151 -10.34 -10.74 4.02
CA ARG A 151 -11.52 -10.64 3.13
C ARG A 151 -12.85 -10.91 3.83
N THR A 152 -12.82 -11.64 4.93
CA THR A 152 -14.03 -12.07 5.67
C THR A 152 -13.89 -11.73 7.15
N GLY A 153 -15.01 -11.71 7.87
CA GLY A 153 -15.01 -11.57 9.33
C GLY A 153 -14.22 -12.67 10.03
N LEU A 154 -14.20 -13.88 9.46
CA LEU A 154 -13.39 -14.97 9.99
C LEU A 154 -11.88 -14.68 9.88
N ASP A 155 -11.45 -14.04 8.80
CA ASP A 155 -10.04 -13.64 8.67
C ASP A 155 -9.68 -12.56 9.71
N VAL A 156 -10.60 -11.62 9.99
CA VAL A 156 -10.43 -10.64 11.08
C VAL A 156 -10.19 -11.34 12.41
N VAL A 157 -11.07 -12.27 12.78
CA VAL A 157 -10.94 -13.04 14.06
C VAL A 157 -9.62 -13.81 14.11
N ARG A 158 -9.20 -14.44 13.02
CA ARG A 158 -7.92 -15.15 12.94
C ARG A 158 -6.73 -14.22 13.16
N MET A 159 -6.71 -13.06 12.54
CA MET A 159 -5.60 -12.11 12.71
C MET A 159 -5.52 -11.55 14.14
N ILE A 160 -6.66 -11.26 14.76
CA ILE A 160 -6.69 -10.87 16.18
C ILE A 160 -6.18 -12.02 17.07
N ALA A 161 -6.59 -13.26 16.81
CA ALA A 161 -6.11 -14.43 17.55
C ALA A 161 -4.59 -14.67 17.35
N LEU A 162 -4.02 -14.29 16.22
CA LEU A 162 -2.58 -14.36 15.93
C LEU A 162 -1.78 -13.20 16.56
N GLY A 163 -2.43 -12.26 17.23
CA GLY A 163 -1.77 -11.24 18.03
C GLY A 163 -1.97 -9.79 17.57
N ALA A 164 -2.69 -9.52 16.49
CA ALA A 164 -3.00 -8.15 16.08
C ALA A 164 -3.96 -7.47 17.09
N ASP A 165 -3.80 -6.17 17.27
CA ASP A 165 -4.77 -5.32 17.98
C ASP A 165 -5.90 -4.86 17.06
N CYS A 166 -5.59 -4.68 15.75
CA CYS A 166 -6.56 -4.21 14.77
C CYS A 166 -6.25 -4.76 13.37
N THR A 167 -7.28 -4.90 12.55
CA THR A 167 -7.17 -5.30 11.15
C THR A 167 -7.55 -4.17 10.22
N MET A 168 -6.84 -4.05 9.10
CA MET A 168 -7.13 -3.07 8.06
C MET A 168 -7.66 -3.77 6.81
N LEU A 169 -8.77 -3.28 6.30
CA LEU A 169 -9.47 -3.82 5.13
C LEU A 169 -9.32 -2.85 3.95
N GLY A 170 -9.00 -3.38 2.79
CA GLY A 170 -8.93 -2.61 1.55
C GLY A 170 -9.99 -3.08 0.55
N ARG A 171 -9.57 -3.92 -0.40
CA ARG A 171 -10.41 -4.35 -1.53
C ARG A 171 -11.71 -5.05 -1.12
N ALA A 172 -11.73 -5.79 -0.03
CA ALA A 172 -12.95 -6.42 0.47
C ALA A 172 -14.03 -5.39 0.79
N PHE A 173 -13.64 -4.24 1.37
CA PHE A 173 -14.55 -3.13 1.65
C PHE A 173 -14.96 -2.36 0.38
N VAL A 174 -13.99 -2.15 -0.53
CA VAL A 174 -14.26 -1.39 -1.79
C VAL A 174 -15.21 -2.12 -2.72
N TYR A 175 -15.24 -3.47 -2.67
CA TYR A 175 -16.08 -4.30 -3.56
C TYR A 175 -17.38 -4.79 -2.92
N ALA A 176 -17.62 -4.48 -1.65
CA ALA A 176 -18.88 -4.76 -0.97
C ALA A 176 -19.93 -3.72 -1.33
#